data_8de528bfe3d5b7d07593b6a6b79b72be
#
_entry.id   8de528bfe3d5b7d07593b6a6b79b72be
#
_cell.length_a   1.000
_cell.length_b   1.000
_cell.length_c   1.000
_cell.angle_alpha   90.00
_cell.angle_beta   90.00
_cell.angle_gamma   90.00
#
_symmetry.space_group_name_H-M   'P 1'
#
loop_
_entity.id
_entity.type
_entity.pdbx_description
1 polymer ?
#
loop_
_entity_poly.entity_id
_entity_poly.type
_entity_poly.pdbx_seq_one_letter_code
_entity_poly.pdbx_strand_id
1 'polypeptide(L)'
;MKQDIYPNKEEFSNLVSHDGYSLRINAFFAWLRRSGYTLEYIAERLATTPDDIVLRLRRREKFNERELRILIYLMGAKDAFFVIYFPSFRFRKYVYRCVFGKKMRCRKRRR
;
A
#
# COMPACT_ATOMS: atom_id res chain seq x y z
N MET A 1 -7.79 -19.93 -19.50
CA MET A 1 -8.02 -19.34 -18.86
C MET A 1 -7.26 -18.41 -18.51
N LYS A 2 -7.59 -17.72 -18.18
CA LYS A 2 -6.92 -16.80 -17.79
C LYS A 2 -6.58 -16.87 -16.55
N GLN A 3 -5.64 -16.80 -16.20
CA GLN A 3 -5.37 -16.94 -14.99
C GLN A 3 -5.40 -15.72 -14.29
N ASP A 4 -5.43 -15.76 -13.08
CA ASP A 4 -5.39 -14.64 -12.23
C ASP A 4 -4.11 -13.93 -12.42
N ILE A 5 -4.19 -12.69 -12.80
CA ILE A 5 -3.00 -11.93 -13.09
C ILE A 5 -2.54 -11.05 -11.96
N TYR A 6 -3.27 -11.05 -10.85
CA TYR A 6 -2.87 -10.24 -9.70
C TYR A 6 -2.02 -11.07 -8.77
N PRO A 7 -0.96 -10.50 -8.20
CA PRO A 7 -0.21 -11.24 -7.20
C PRO A 7 -1.06 -11.43 -5.96
N ASN A 8 -0.78 -12.48 -5.22
CA ASN A 8 -1.45 -12.63 -3.95
C ASN A 8 -0.83 -11.65 -2.96
N LYS A 9 -1.40 -11.58 -1.76
CA LYS A 9 -0.94 -10.61 -0.77
C LYS A 9 0.53 -10.79 -0.43
N GLU A 10 0.96 -12.04 -0.37
CA GLU A 10 2.34 -12.32 -0.04
C GLU A 10 3.29 -11.84 -1.12
N GLU A 11 2.94 -12.08 -2.38
CA GLU A 11 3.78 -11.64 -3.48
C GLU A 11 3.90 -10.13 -3.52
N PHE A 12 2.79 -9.43 -3.32
CA PHE A 12 2.82 -7.99 -3.31
C PHE A 12 3.63 -7.49 -2.13
N SER A 13 3.50 -8.11 -0.98
CA SER A 13 4.26 -7.76 0.18
C SER A 13 5.76 -7.86 -0.09
N ASN A 14 6.18 -8.93 -0.77
CA ASN A 14 7.59 -9.10 -1.09
C ASN A 14 8.09 -8.05 -2.07
N LEU A 15 7.23 -7.58 -2.96
CA LEU A 15 7.63 -6.56 -3.91
C LEU A 15 7.94 -5.24 -3.26
N VAL A 16 7.22 -4.88 -2.21
CA VAL A 16 7.27 -3.51 -1.71
C VAL A 16 7.89 -3.35 -0.34
N SER A 17 8.28 -4.40 0.32
CA SER A 17 8.56 -4.28 1.74
C SER A 17 10.03 -4.31 2.14
N HIS A 18 10.96 -4.37 1.20
CA HIS A 18 12.34 -4.57 1.62
C HIS A 18 13.00 -3.33 2.21
N ASP A 19 12.65 -2.13 1.77
CA ASP A 19 13.26 -0.91 2.32
C ASP A 19 12.32 -0.07 3.15
N GLY A 20 11.06 -0.45 3.16
CA GLY A 20 10.08 0.38 3.84
C GLY A 20 9.60 1.52 2.95
N TYR A 21 8.38 1.93 3.17
CA TYR A 21 7.76 3.01 2.42
C TYR A 21 6.86 3.82 3.33
N SER A 22 6.73 5.09 3.01
CA SER A 22 5.75 5.90 3.71
C SER A 22 4.38 5.65 3.10
N LEU A 23 3.34 6.09 3.79
CA LEU A 23 1.97 5.95 3.33
C LEU A 23 1.39 7.32 3.03
N ARG A 24 0.46 7.35 2.09
CA ARG A 24 -0.25 8.58 1.74
C ARG A 24 -1.36 8.77 2.75
N ILE A 25 -1.28 9.84 3.53
CA ILE A 25 -2.16 10.01 4.67
C ILE A 25 -3.63 10.05 4.29
N ASN A 26 -3.98 10.79 3.25
CA ASN A 26 -5.39 10.88 2.86
C ASN A 26 -5.90 9.56 2.34
N ALA A 27 -5.08 8.84 1.59
CA ALA A 27 -5.47 7.54 1.07
C ALA A 27 -5.63 6.53 2.20
N PHE A 28 -4.74 6.59 3.19
CA PHE A 28 -4.83 5.68 4.33
C PHE A 28 -6.13 5.89 5.10
N PHE A 29 -6.46 7.14 5.41
CA PHE A 29 -7.69 7.38 6.17
C PHE A 29 -8.94 7.10 5.35
N ALA A 30 -8.90 7.32 4.03
CA ALA A 30 -10.03 6.95 3.18
C ALA A 30 -10.25 5.44 3.20
N TRP A 31 -9.17 4.68 3.11
CA TRP A 31 -9.28 3.23 3.20
C TRP A 31 -9.81 2.81 4.56
N LEU A 32 -9.29 3.44 5.63
CA LEU A 32 -9.70 3.08 6.98
C LEU A 32 -11.21 3.25 7.15
N ARG A 33 -11.75 4.35 6.64
CA ARG A 33 -13.19 4.58 6.74
C ARG A 33 -14.00 3.53 5.97
N ARG A 34 -13.50 3.12 4.80
CA ARG A 34 -14.21 2.13 4.00
C ARG A 34 -14.14 0.74 4.61
N SER A 35 -13.03 0.44 5.27
CA SER A 35 -12.76 -0.92 5.70
C SER A 35 -13.55 -1.33 6.94
N GLY A 36 -13.92 -0.36 7.75
CA GLY A 36 -14.55 -0.68 9.03
C GLY A 36 -13.58 -0.95 10.15
N TYR A 37 -12.28 -0.98 9.87
CA TYR A 37 -11.30 -1.12 10.93
C TYR A 37 -11.18 0.21 11.68
N THR A 38 -10.75 0.12 12.93
CA THR A 38 -10.44 1.31 13.71
C THR A 38 -8.95 1.55 13.71
N LEU A 39 -8.58 2.80 13.99
CA LEU A 39 -7.16 3.11 14.09
C LEU A 39 -6.52 2.36 15.25
N GLU A 40 -7.29 2.16 16.33
CA GLU A 40 -6.80 1.39 17.47
C GLU A 40 -6.47 -0.05 17.07
N TYR A 41 -7.33 -0.65 16.25
CA TYR A 41 -7.07 -2.01 15.81
C TYR A 41 -5.81 -2.09 14.97
N ILE A 42 -5.64 -1.13 14.06
CA ILE A 42 -4.44 -1.10 13.22
C ILE A 42 -3.20 -0.92 14.09
N ALA A 43 -3.28 -0.02 15.07
CA ALA A 43 -2.14 0.22 15.95
C ALA A 43 -1.78 -1.03 16.73
N GLU A 44 -2.78 -1.75 17.19
CA GLU A 44 -2.52 -2.98 17.93
C GLU A 44 -1.81 -4.01 17.03
N ARG A 45 -2.28 -4.14 15.79
CA ARG A 45 -1.66 -5.09 14.87
C ARG A 45 -0.21 -4.70 14.56
N LEU A 46 0.08 -3.42 14.55
CA LEU A 46 1.43 -2.93 14.28
C LEU A 46 2.28 -2.82 15.54
N ALA A 47 1.71 -3.16 16.69
CA ALA A 47 2.40 -3.09 17.98
C ALA A 47 2.84 -1.67 18.31
N THR A 48 1.94 -0.73 18.11
CA THR A 48 2.21 0.67 18.39
C THR A 48 0.93 1.34 18.90
N THR A 49 0.88 2.65 18.90
CA THR A 49 -0.28 3.39 19.36
C THR A 49 -0.93 4.16 18.22
N PRO A 50 -2.22 4.49 18.34
CA PRO A 50 -2.87 5.29 17.30
C PRO A 50 -2.19 6.63 17.09
N ASP A 51 -1.73 7.28 18.15
CA ASP A 51 -1.06 8.57 18.03
C ASP A 51 0.22 8.44 17.26
N ASP A 52 0.95 7.35 17.47
CA ASP A 52 2.19 7.13 16.76
C ASP A 52 1.93 6.97 15.25
N ILE A 53 0.88 6.25 14.90
CA ILE A 53 0.55 6.08 13.50
C ILE A 53 0.26 7.42 12.85
N VAL A 54 -0.57 8.25 13.50
CA VAL A 54 -0.91 9.55 12.95
C VAL A 54 0.33 10.42 12.78
N LEU A 55 1.20 10.39 13.79
CA LEU A 55 2.40 11.19 13.73
C LEU A 55 3.31 10.76 12.58
N ARG A 56 3.47 9.46 12.41
CA ARG A 56 4.32 8.95 11.34
C ARG A 56 3.72 9.28 9.97
N LEU A 57 2.40 9.21 9.83
CA LEU A 57 1.76 9.58 8.58
C LEU A 57 1.99 11.05 8.25
N ARG A 58 1.88 11.91 9.26
CA ARG A 58 2.07 13.34 9.04
C ARG A 58 3.50 13.68 8.68
N ARG A 59 4.45 12.96 9.27
CA ARG A 59 5.86 13.19 9.00
C ARG A 59 6.37 12.44 7.79
N ARG A 60 5.51 11.64 7.17
CA ARG A 60 5.88 10.81 6.02
C ARG A 60 7.02 9.86 6.34
N GLU A 61 7.00 9.34 7.56
CA GLU A 61 8.01 8.37 7.96
C GLU A 61 7.71 7.03 7.31
N LYS A 62 8.76 6.29 7.02
CA LYS A 62 8.60 4.99 6.40
C LYS A 62 8.11 3.97 7.41
N PHE A 63 7.24 3.10 6.96
CA PHE A 63 6.86 1.92 7.72
C PHE A 63 7.79 0.80 7.29
N ASN A 64 8.24 -0.01 8.24
CA ASN A 64 9.23 -1.03 7.91
C ASN A 64 8.57 -2.24 7.25
N GLU A 65 9.42 -3.20 6.89
CA GLU A 65 8.94 -4.37 6.15
C GLU A 65 7.84 -5.11 6.90
N ARG A 66 8.02 -5.33 8.19
CA ARG A 66 7.02 -6.05 8.98
C ARG A 66 5.69 -5.31 9.01
N GLU A 67 5.76 -4.00 9.22
CA GLU A 67 4.57 -3.18 9.28
C GLU A 67 3.85 -3.16 7.94
N LEU A 68 4.61 -3.05 6.86
CA LEU A 68 4.00 -3.04 5.53
C LEU A 68 3.35 -4.37 5.20
N ARG A 69 3.95 -5.49 5.61
CA ARG A 69 3.35 -6.78 5.38
C ARG A 69 2.01 -6.90 6.08
N ILE A 70 1.94 -6.44 7.33
CA ILE A 70 0.70 -6.47 8.09
C ILE A 70 -0.36 -5.62 7.39
N LEU A 71 0.03 -4.42 6.98
CA LEU A 71 -0.93 -3.52 6.32
C LEU A 71 -1.42 -4.10 4.99
N ILE A 72 -0.52 -4.71 4.23
CA ILE A 72 -0.92 -5.29 2.96
C ILE A 72 -1.90 -6.44 3.16
N TYR A 73 -1.69 -7.25 4.20
CA TYR A 73 -2.63 -8.32 4.49
C TYR A 73 -3.99 -7.78 4.92
N LEU A 74 -4.02 -6.68 5.64
CA LEU A 74 -5.28 -6.10 6.06
C LEU A 74 -6.01 -5.40 4.91
N MET A 75 -5.28 -4.71 4.07
CA MET A 75 -5.86 -3.93 2.98
C MET A 75 -6.14 -4.74 1.73
N GLY A 76 -5.26 -5.69 1.43
CA GLY A 76 -5.24 -6.32 0.14
C GLY A 76 -4.31 -5.58 -0.80
N ALA A 77 -3.85 -6.27 -1.84
CA ALA A 77 -2.84 -5.71 -2.74
C ALA A 77 -3.33 -4.45 -3.45
N LYS A 78 -4.57 -4.45 -3.88
CA LYS A 78 -5.10 -3.34 -4.65
C LYS A 78 -5.15 -2.05 -3.83
N ASP A 79 -5.73 -2.13 -2.64
CA ASP A 79 -5.83 -0.95 -1.81
C ASP A 79 -4.47 -0.51 -1.32
N ALA A 80 -3.61 -1.46 -0.97
CA ALA A 80 -2.27 -1.13 -0.51
C ALA A 80 -1.49 -0.40 -1.59
N PHE A 81 -1.67 -0.78 -2.86
CA PHE A 81 -0.98 -0.08 -3.94
C PHE A 81 -1.32 1.41 -3.94
N PHE A 82 -2.57 1.75 -3.68
CA PHE A 82 -2.97 3.15 -3.70
C PHE A 82 -2.60 3.90 -2.43
N VAL A 83 -2.41 3.20 -1.33
CA VAL A 83 -2.07 3.83 -0.06
C VAL A 83 -0.57 4.06 0.08
N ILE A 84 0.24 3.15 -0.45
CA ILE A 84 1.69 3.27 -0.31
C ILE A 84 2.23 4.34 -1.25
N TYR A 85 3.14 5.15 -0.73
CA TYR A 85 3.78 6.17 -1.54
C TYR A 85 5.03 5.59 -2.20
N PHE A 86 5.05 5.62 -3.52
CA PHE A 86 6.20 5.11 -4.29
C PHE A 86 6.98 6.30 -4.81
N PRO A 87 8.19 6.54 -4.29
CA PRO A 87 8.96 7.69 -4.75
C PRO A 87 9.49 7.55 -6.17
N SER A 88 9.62 6.32 -6.66
CA SER A 88 10.11 6.09 -8.01
C SER A 88 8.95 5.78 -8.92
N PHE A 89 8.81 6.56 -9.98
CA PHE A 89 7.75 6.31 -10.96
C PHE A 89 7.96 4.98 -11.67
N ARG A 90 9.21 4.63 -11.94
CA ARG A 90 9.50 3.35 -12.59
C ARG A 90 9.05 2.18 -11.73
N PHE A 91 9.37 2.24 -10.45
CA PHE A 91 8.98 1.16 -9.56
C PHE A 91 7.46 1.12 -9.40
N ARG A 92 6.83 2.28 -9.33
CA ARG A 92 5.38 2.32 -9.24
C ARG A 92 4.73 1.67 -10.45
N LYS A 93 5.27 1.92 -11.64
CA LYS A 93 4.75 1.28 -12.85
C LYS A 93 4.95 -0.23 -12.81
N TYR A 94 6.08 -0.66 -12.31
CA TYR A 94 6.35 -2.08 -12.20
C TYR A 94 5.34 -2.75 -11.25
N VAL A 95 5.12 -2.14 -10.10
CA VAL A 95 4.17 -2.67 -9.13
C VAL A 95 2.76 -2.64 -9.71
N TYR A 96 2.41 -1.56 -10.41
CA TYR A 96 1.10 -1.48 -11.03
C TYR A 96 0.87 -2.64 -11.99
N ARG A 97 1.88 -2.96 -12.78
CA ARG A 97 1.75 -4.08 -13.71
C ARG A 97 1.56 -5.39 -12.97
N CYS A 98 2.29 -5.58 -11.88
CA CYS A 98 2.15 -6.79 -11.10
C CYS A 98 0.77 -6.89 -10.45
N VAL A 99 0.24 -5.78 -9.97
CA VAL A 99 -1.04 -5.78 -9.28
C VAL A 99 -2.21 -5.87 -10.26
N PHE A 100 -2.14 -5.14 -11.37
CA PHE A 100 -3.27 -5.06 -12.29
C PHE A 100 -3.06 -5.84 -13.58
N GLY A 101 -1.88 -6.39 -13.78
CA GLY A 101 -1.61 -7.25 -14.93
C GLY A 101 -1.51 -6.55 -16.25
N LYS A 102 -1.26 -5.24 -16.25
CA LYS A 102 -1.10 -4.53 -17.50
C LYS A 102 -0.32 -3.26 -17.27
N LYS A 103 0.17 -2.67 -18.36
CA LYS A 103 0.94 -1.46 -18.24
C LYS A 103 0.11 -0.30 -17.74
N MET A 104 0.74 0.52 -16.92
CA MET A 104 0.15 1.76 -16.52
C MET A 104 0.21 2.70 -17.71
N ARG A 105 -0.92 3.30 -18.08
CA ARG A 105 -0.95 4.20 -19.21
C ARG A 105 -0.76 5.62 -18.80
N CYS A 106 -0.07 6.33 -19.68
CA CYS A 106 -0.10 7.78 -19.53
C CYS A 106 -1.37 8.25 -20.18
N ARG A 107 -1.95 9.16 -19.74
CA ARG A 107 -3.16 9.54 -20.32
C ARG A 107 -3.03 10.32 -21.45
N LYS A 108 -2.79 10.38 -22.50
CA LYS A 108 -2.61 10.86 -23.47
C LYS A 108 -2.95 10.77 -24.52
N ARG A 109 -3.11 10.60 -24.79
CA ARG A 109 -3.36 10.40 -25.63
C ARG A 109 -3.64 10.38 -26.61
N ARG A 110 -3.88 10.50 -27.01
CA ARG A 110 -4.21 10.37 -27.84
C ARG A 110 -4.43 10.53 -28.76
N ARG A 111 -4.54 10.67 -29.09
CA ARG A 111 -4.80 10.73 -29.83
C ARG A 111 -4.88 10.76 -30.32
#